data_ed7e604fd5fe6bbd18ea680cf008edc8
#
_entry.id   ed7e604fd5fe6bbd18ea680cf008edc8
#
_cell.length_a   1.000
_cell.length_b   1.000
_cell.length_c   1.000
_cell.angle_alpha   90.00
_cell.angle_beta   90.00
_cell.angle_gamma   90.00
#
_symmetry.space_group_name_H-M   'P 1'
#
loop_
_entity.id
_entity.type
_entity.pdbx_description
1 polymer ?
#
loop_
_entity_poly.entity_id
_entity_poly.type
_entity_poly.pdbx_seq_one_letter_code
_entity_poly.pdbx_strand_id
1 'polypeptide(L)'
;MRILDWVVAGLLVLLHLVIHVGFGVGAAAPDLFTLALLVVARECHMALAAGLGWTLGLLEDAQGLLAFGAHGLALAIVGALAARSRELFVGDSLLFVASYLFLGKWLRDFVYWVAVGSGFRPPPVEALVVDAGLAALYMTLVGLAVVFVTGVLQGPRGVGS
;
A
#
# COMPACT_ATOMS: atom_id res chain seq x y z
N MET A 1 -12.78 11.02 10.36
CA MET A 1 -12.46 9.61 10.02
C MET A 1 -13.69 8.98 9.37
N ARG A 2 -13.56 8.49 8.15
CA ARG A 2 -14.67 7.83 7.46
C ARG A 2 -14.64 6.34 7.84
N ILE A 3 -15.71 5.86 8.49
CA ILE A 3 -15.86 4.44 8.87
C ILE A 3 -15.68 3.53 7.64
N LEU A 4 -16.14 3.99 6.48
CA LEU A 4 -16.03 3.26 5.22
C LEU A 4 -14.57 2.91 4.87
N ASP A 5 -13.62 3.86 5.03
CA ASP A 5 -12.22 3.63 4.68
C ASP A 5 -11.60 2.53 5.57
N TRP A 6 -11.98 2.48 6.84
CA TRP A 6 -11.56 1.43 7.76
C TRP A 6 -12.18 0.07 7.45
N VAL A 7 -13.46 0.05 7.10
CA VAL A 7 -14.16 -1.19 6.69
C VAL A 7 -13.53 -1.74 5.42
N VAL A 8 -13.30 -0.90 4.41
CA VAL A 8 -12.69 -1.32 3.15
C VAL A 8 -11.26 -1.80 3.40
N ALA A 9 -10.47 -1.09 4.20
CA ALA A 9 -9.10 -1.53 4.53
C ALA A 9 -9.11 -2.88 5.26
N GLY A 10 -10.00 -3.08 6.21
CA GLY A 10 -10.17 -4.36 6.90
C GLY A 10 -10.52 -5.50 5.95
N LEU A 11 -11.43 -5.27 5.00
CA LEU A 11 -11.78 -6.24 3.97
C LEU A 11 -10.60 -6.54 3.03
N LEU A 12 -9.80 -5.54 2.65
CA LEU A 12 -8.60 -5.73 1.85
C LEU A 12 -7.55 -6.57 2.58
N VAL A 13 -7.35 -6.34 3.89
CA VAL A 13 -6.45 -7.15 4.72
C VAL A 13 -6.92 -8.59 4.78
N LEU A 14 -8.20 -8.83 5.04
CA LEU A 14 -8.77 -10.19 5.05
C LEU A 14 -8.61 -10.87 3.69
N LEU A 15 -8.92 -10.15 2.62
CA LEU A 15 -8.80 -10.68 1.26
C LEU A 15 -7.34 -11.01 0.92
N HIS A 16 -6.38 -10.18 1.33
CA HIS A 16 -4.96 -10.47 1.17
C HIS A 16 -4.58 -11.79 1.83
N LEU A 17 -4.96 -11.96 3.10
CA LEU A 17 -4.68 -13.20 3.85
C LEU A 17 -5.31 -14.43 3.19
N VAL A 18 -6.57 -14.32 2.74
CA VAL A 18 -7.26 -15.42 2.07
C VAL A 18 -6.55 -15.79 0.75
N ILE A 19 -6.16 -14.81 -0.06
CA ILE A 19 -5.52 -15.05 -1.36
C ILE A 19 -4.11 -15.62 -1.17
N HIS A 20 -3.31 -15.02 -0.30
CA HIS A 20 -1.90 -15.41 -0.13
C HIS A 20 -1.74 -16.68 0.71
N VAL A 21 -2.46 -16.79 1.83
CA VAL A 21 -2.35 -17.94 2.74
C VAL A 21 -3.28 -19.07 2.31
N GLY A 22 -4.52 -18.76 1.93
CA GLY A 22 -5.53 -19.76 1.58
C GLY A 22 -5.32 -20.40 0.20
N PHE A 23 -4.97 -19.59 -0.80
CA PHE A 23 -4.83 -20.06 -2.19
C PHE A 23 -3.37 -20.16 -2.66
N GLY A 24 -2.41 -19.62 -1.91
CA GLY A 24 -0.99 -19.70 -2.27
C GLY A 24 -0.64 -18.99 -3.59
N VAL A 25 -1.38 -17.94 -3.99
CA VAL A 25 -1.22 -17.29 -5.30
C VAL A 25 0.10 -16.52 -5.43
N GLY A 26 0.77 -16.22 -4.32
CA GLY A 26 2.10 -15.61 -4.32
C GLY A 26 2.17 -14.28 -5.06
N ALA A 27 3.24 -14.08 -5.84
CA ALA A 27 3.54 -12.82 -6.54
C ALA A 27 2.52 -12.39 -7.61
N ALA A 28 1.63 -13.30 -8.04
CA ALA A 28 0.57 -12.96 -9.00
C ALA A 28 -0.61 -12.23 -8.35
N ALA A 29 -0.72 -12.22 -7.01
CA ALA A 29 -1.77 -11.51 -6.31
C ALA A 29 -1.39 -10.02 -6.10
N PRO A 30 -2.39 -9.12 -6.12
CA PRO A 30 -2.14 -7.71 -5.83
C PRO A 30 -1.75 -7.51 -4.37
N ASP A 31 -0.87 -6.54 -4.11
CA ASP A 31 -0.46 -6.16 -2.77
C ASP A 31 -1.56 -5.36 -2.05
N LEU A 32 -2.52 -6.11 -1.46
CA LEU A 32 -3.67 -5.51 -0.78
C LEU A 32 -3.30 -4.96 0.62
N PHE A 33 -2.18 -5.36 1.22
CA PHE A 33 -1.71 -4.76 2.47
C PHE A 33 -1.26 -3.32 2.25
N THR A 34 -0.45 -3.08 1.22
CA THR A 34 -0.08 -1.71 0.83
C THR A 34 -1.31 -0.89 0.46
N LEU A 35 -2.24 -1.46 -0.30
CA LEU A 35 -3.48 -0.76 -0.68
C LEU A 35 -4.32 -0.40 0.56
N ALA A 36 -4.54 -1.33 1.48
CA ALA A 36 -5.27 -1.10 2.73
C ALA A 36 -4.63 0.00 3.56
N LEU A 37 -3.30 -0.04 3.72
CA LEU A 37 -2.55 0.99 4.43
C LEU A 37 -2.72 2.36 3.79
N LEU A 38 -2.58 2.48 2.46
CA LEU A 38 -2.72 3.73 1.74
C LEU A 38 -4.14 4.33 1.85
N VAL A 39 -5.17 3.47 1.91
CA VAL A 39 -6.56 3.92 2.12
C VAL A 39 -6.72 4.57 3.50
N VAL A 40 -6.23 3.95 4.57
CA VAL A 40 -6.43 4.49 5.93
C VAL A 40 -5.40 5.54 6.33
N ALA A 41 -4.21 5.55 5.74
CA ALA A 41 -3.12 6.45 6.11
C ALA A 41 -3.53 7.92 5.99
N ARG A 42 -4.36 8.27 5.01
CA ARG A 42 -4.88 9.64 4.81
C ARG A 42 -5.80 10.11 5.95
N GLU A 43 -6.41 9.17 6.67
CA GLU A 43 -7.30 9.47 7.80
C GLU A 43 -6.55 9.49 9.15
N CYS A 44 -5.31 9.01 9.17
CA CYS A 44 -4.51 8.82 10.38
C CYS A 44 -3.48 9.95 10.57
N HIS A 45 -3.06 10.15 11.81
CA HIS A 45 -1.80 10.86 12.07
C HIS A 45 -0.60 9.95 11.77
N MET A 46 0.55 10.55 11.51
CA MET A 46 1.75 9.88 11.03
C MET A 46 2.18 8.67 11.89
N ALA A 47 2.15 8.80 13.23
CA ALA A 47 2.56 7.73 14.13
C ALA A 47 1.62 6.51 14.06
N LEU A 48 0.29 6.74 13.95
CA LEU A 48 -0.67 5.65 13.81
C LEU A 48 -0.52 4.95 12.47
N ALA A 49 -0.37 5.71 11.39
CA ALA A 49 -0.17 5.15 10.06
C ALA A 49 1.14 4.34 9.96
N ALA A 50 2.23 4.83 10.59
CA ALA A 50 3.48 4.08 10.71
C ALA A 50 3.30 2.78 11.52
N GLY A 51 2.59 2.83 12.65
CA GLY A 51 2.29 1.66 13.47
C GLY A 51 1.46 0.61 12.75
N LEU A 52 0.42 1.04 12.02
CA LEU A 52 -0.38 0.15 11.17
C LEU A 52 0.48 -0.47 10.06
N GLY A 53 1.31 0.32 9.39
CA GLY A 53 2.24 -0.18 8.39
C GLY A 53 3.23 -1.20 8.97
N TRP A 54 3.78 -0.92 10.14
CA TRP A 54 4.67 -1.85 10.84
C TRP A 54 3.98 -3.19 11.12
N THR A 55 2.76 -3.16 11.68
CA THR A 55 2.01 -4.39 12.00
C THR A 55 1.64 -5.20 10.77
N LEU A 56 1.16 -4.55 9.70
CA LEU A 56 0.85 -5.21 8.43
C LEU A 56 2.11 -5.82 7.80
N GLY A 57 3.23 -5.09 7.83
CA GLY A 57 4.49 -5.59 7.29
C GLY A 57 5.07 -6.76 8.11
N LEU A 58 4.92 -6.77 9.42
CA LEU A 58 5.29 -7.93 10.23
C LEU A 58 4.43 -9.16 9.95
N LEU A 59 3.13 -8.96 9.64
CA LEU A 59 2.27 -10.05 9.19
C LEU A 59 2.73 -10.63 7.84
N GLU A 60 3.21 -9.77 6.95
CA GLU A 60 3.79 -10.19 5.67
C GLU A 60 5.13 -10.90 5.87
N ASP A 61 6.02 -10.36 6.72
CA ASP A 61 7.30 -10.98 7.07
C ASP A 61 7.12 -12.36 7.72
N ALA A 62 6.05 -12.57 8.50
CA ALA A 62 5.73 -13.85 9.10
C ALA A 62 5.36 -14.95 8.09
N GLN A 63 4.98 -14.57 6.86
CA GLN A 63 4.69 -15.47 5.76
C GLN A 63 5.92 -15.75 4.90
N GLY A 64 6.99 -14.96 5.04
CA GLY A 64 8.26 -15.09 4.32
C GLY A 64 9.36 -15.73 5.16
N LEU A 65 10.34 -16.34 4.49
CA LEU A 65 11.52 -16.92 5.14
C LEU A 65 12.77 -16.02 5.07
N LEU A 66 12.68 -14.91 4.33
CA LEU A 66 13.79 -14.01 4.05
C LEU A 66 13.60 -12.67 4.77
N ALA A 67 14.63 -12.09 5.32
CA ALA A 67 14.71 -10.72 5.82
C ALA A 67 13.53 -10.25 6.71
N PHE A 68 13.27 -10.96 7.82
CA PHE A 68 12.25 -10.58 8.80
C PHE A 68 12.42 -9.12 9.25
N GLY A 69 11.35 -8.34 9.22
CA GLY A 69 11.31 -6.91 9.53
C GLY A 69 11.45 -5.97 8.33
N ALA A 70 11.83 -6.48 7.15
CA ALA A 70 12.01 -5.64 5.97
C ALA A 70 10.68 -5.09 5.42
N HIS A 71 9.63 -5.91 5.35
CA HIS A 71 8.28 -5.44 4.99
C HIS A 71 7.70 -4.54 6.07
N GLY A 72 7.94 -4.87 7.36
CA GLY A 72 7.57 -4.03 8.49
C GLY A 72 8.12 -2.62 8.36
N LEU A 73 9.43 -2.50 8.13
CA LEU A 73 10.08 -1.21 7.92
C LEU A 73 9.54 -0.46 6.69
N ALA A 74 9.41 -1.16 5.56
CA ALA A 74 8.93 -0.57 4.33
C ALA A 74 7.52 0.00 4.47
N LEU A 75 6.57 -0.77 5.01
CA LEU A 75 5.20 -0.32 5.20
C LEU A 75 5.07 0.74 6.30
N ALA A 76 5.90 0.72 7.35
CA ALA A 76 5.92 1.79 8.35
C ALA A 76 6.32 3.14 7.74
N ILE A 77 7.37 3.16 6.92
CA ILE A 77 7.83 4.38 6.23
C ILE A 77 6.76 4.87 5.24
N VAL A 78 6.20 3.97 4.43
CA VAL A 78 5.15 4.33 3.48
C VAL A 78 3.92 4.87 4.19
N GLY A 79 3.47 4.23 5.28
CA GLY A 79 2.34 4.70 6.08
C GLY A 79 2.56 6.10 6.65
N ALA A 80 3.75 6.36 7.21
CA ALA A 80 4.13 7.67 7.73
C ALA A 80 4.11 8.76 6.64
N LEU A 81 4.71 8.49 5.48
CA LEU A 81 4.77 9.43 4.37
C LEU A 81 3.39 9.63 3.71
N ALA A 82 2.60 8.57 3.59
CA ALA A 82 1.24 8.65 3.10
C ALA A 82 0.34 9.52 4.00
N ALA A 83 0.45 9.37 5.32
CA ALA A 83 -0.26 10.24 6.27
C ALA A 83 0.19 11.70 6.17
N ARG A 84 1.49 11.95 5.98
CA ARG A 84 2.05 13.29 5.81
C ARG A 84 1.63 13.95 4.49
N SER A 85 1.51 13.16 3.44
CA SER A 85 1.19 13.65 2.10
C SER A 85 -0.23 14.24 1.98
N ARG A 86 -1.14 13.91 2.91
CA ARG A 86 -2.53 14.44 2.87
C ARG A 86 -2.60 15.98 2.86
N GLU A 87 -1.62 16.65 3.48
CA GLU A 87 -1.55 18.11 3.54
C GLU A 87 -1.10 18.74 2.20
N LEU A 88 -0.38 17.96 1.40
CA LEU A 88 0.16 18.39 0.10
C LEU A 88 -0.85 18.20 -1.03
N PHE A 89 -1.87 17.41 -0.79
CA PHE A 89 -2.71 16.88 -1.83
C PHE A 89 -4.18 17.30 -1.63
N VAL A 90 -4.49 18.46 -2.13
CA VAL A 90 -5.85 19.01 -2.20
C VAL A 90 -6.40 18.73 -3.60
N GLY A 91 -7.11 17.62 -3.76
CA GLY A 91 -7.78 17.30 -5.02
C GLY A 91 -8.27 15.86 -5.12
N ASP A 92 -9.42 15.69 -5.74
CA ASP A 92 -10.09 14.39 -5.97
C ASP A 92 -9.89 13.90 -7.40
N SER A 93 -8.84 14.38 -8.10
CA SER A 93 -8.62 13.95 -9.48
C SER A 93 -8.16 12.49 -9.53
N LEU A 94 -8.69 11.75 -10.50
CA LEU A 94 -8.32 10.35 -10.74
C LEU A 94 -6.80 10.19 -10.93
N LEU A 95 -6.18 11.13 -11.63
CA LEU A 95 -4.73 11.14 -11.85
C LEU A 95 -3.97 11.25 -10.53
N PHE A 96 -4.49 12.06 -9.61
CA PHE A 96 -3.91 12.21 -8.29
C PHE A 96 -3.97 10.91 -7.49
N VAL A 97 -5.13 10.26 -7.42
CA VAL A 97 -5.31 8.97 -6.73
C VAL A 97 -4.40 7.90 -7.36
N ALA A 98 -4.34 7.85 -8.70
CA ALA A 98 -3.46 6.93 -9.41
C ALA A 98 -1.98 7.15 -9.05
N SER A 99 -1.51 8.41 -9.06
CA SER A 99 -0.13 8.75 -8.68
C SER A 99 0.17 8.40 -7.23
N TYR A 100 -0.76 8.66 -6.32
CA TYR A 100 -0.62 8.32 -4.90
C TYR A 100 -0.46 6.83 -4.68
N LEU A 101 -1.30 6.01 -5.32
CA LEU A 101 -1.25 4.56 -5.23
C LEU A 101 0.03 4.00 -5.86
N PHE A 102 0.39 4.50 -7.04
CA PHE A 102 1.61 4.08 -7.76
C PHE A 102 2.86 4.38 -6.94
N LEU A 103 3.02 5.63 -6.51
CA LEU A 103 4.19 6.06 -5.74
C LEU A 103 4.27 5.36 -4.38
N GLY A 104 3.13 5.14 -3.72
CA GLY A 104 3.09 4.41 -2.46
C GLY A 104 3.60 2.98 -2.58
N LYS A 105 3.15 2.25 -3.61
CA LYS A 105 3.62 0.88 -3.88
C LYS A 105 5.07 0.86 -4.33
N TRP A 106 5.45 1.70 -5.27
CA TRP A 106 6.83 1.76 -5.75
C TRP A 106 7.82 2.10 -4.62
N LEU A 107 7.46 3.08 -3.78
CA LEU A 107 8.27 3.44 -2.61
C LEU A 107 8.39 2.29 -1.61
N ARG A 108 7.32 1.55 -1.37
CA ARG A 108 7.35 0.36 -0.52
C ARG A 108 8.37 -0.66 -1.03
N ASP A 109 8.34 -0.96 -2.33
CA ASP A 109 9.27 -1.92 -2.93
C ASP A 109 10.71 -1.41 -2.93
N PHE A 110 10.91 -0.11 -3.15
CA PHE A 110 12.21 0.53 -3.02
C PHE A 110 12.78 0.40 -1.60
N VAL A 111 11.99 0.75 -0.58
CA VAL A 111 12.44 0.64 0.83
C VAL A 111 12.72 -0.81 1.21
N TYR A 112 11.87 -1.74 0.79
CA TYR A 112 12.10 -3.16 0.97
C TYR A 112 13.41 -3.62 0.33
N TRP A 113 13.65 -3.24 -0.93
CA TRP A 113 14.89 -3.54 -1.65
C TRP A 113 16.13 -3.02 -0.90
N VAL A 114 16.05 -1.82 -0.32
CA VAL A 114 17.13 -1.28 0.53
C VAL A 114 17.29 -2.08 1.81
N ALA A 115 16.20 -2.50 2.45
CA ALA A 115 16.18 -3.18 3.75
C ALA A 115 16.68 -4.64 3.69
N VAL A 116 16.47 -5.33 2.57
CA VAL A 116 16.83 -6.76 2.37
C VAL A 116 18.33 -6.92 2.34
N GLY A 117 19.23 -6.37 2.73
CA GLY A 117 20.67 -6.66 2.77
C GLY A 117 21.30 -7.03 1.41
N SER A 118 22.56 -6.70 1.24
CA SER A 118 23.26 -6.79 -0.07
C SER A 118 23.39 -8.21 -0.65
N GLY A 119 23.34 -9.24 0.19
CA GLY A 119 23.46 -10.63 -0.25
C GLY A 119 22.21 -11.23 -0.92
N PHE A 120 21.07 -10.55 -0.78
CA PHE A 120 19.79 -11.01 -1.31
C PHE A 120 19.15 -10.02 -2.29
N ARG A 121 19.81 -8.91 -2.60
CA ARG A 121 19.30 -7.88 -3.52
C ARG A 121 19.41 -8.33 -4.95
N PRO A 122 18.30 -8.34 -5.71
CA PRO A 122 18.36 -8.45 -7.16
C PRO A 122 18.99 -7.18 -7.78
N PRO A 123 19.40 -7.22 -9.06
CA PRO A 123 19.93 -6.06 -9.75
C PRO A 123 18.97 -4.87 -9.67
N PRO A 124 19.46 -3.63 -9.40
CA PRO A 124 18.58 -2.49 -9.11
C PRO A 124 17.69 -2.10 -10.29
N VAL A 125 18.14 -2.21 -11.52
CA VAL A 125 17.35 -1.87 -12.70
C VAL A 125 16.18 -2.84 -12.84
N GLU A 126 16.43 -4.15 -12.75
CA GLU A 126 15.40 -5.16 -12.83
C GLU A 126 14.39 -5.01 -11.69
N ALA A 127 14.86 -4.95 -10.45
CA ALA A 127 14.00 -4.88 -9.27
C ALA A 127 13.18 -3.59 -9.17
N LEU A 128 13.78 -2.43 -9.44
CA LEU A 128 13.13 -1.13 -9.17
C LEU A 128 12.41 -0.54 -10.38
N VAL A 129 12.90 -0.82 -11.59
CA VAL A 129 12.28 -0.27 -12.81
C VAL A 129 11.27 -1.26 -13.36
N VAL A 130 11.63 -2.53 -13.50
CA VAL A 130 10.76 -3.53 -14.13
C VAL A 130 9.77 -4.09 -13.10
N ASP A 131 10.26 -4.78 -12.08
CA ASP A 131 9.40 -5.51 -11.15
C ASP A 131 8.55 -4.56 -10.29
N ALA A 132 9.19 -3.60 -9.61
CA ALA A 132 8.47 -2.64 -8.77
C ALA A 132 7.56 -1.71 -9.61
N GLY A 133 7.99 -1.33 -10.82
CA GLY A 133 7.18 -0.52 -11.74
C GLY A 133 5.92 -1.25 -12.19
N LEU A 134 6.05 -2.50 -12.62
CA LEU A 134 4.90 -3.34 -13.03
C LEU A 134 3.99 -3.67 -11.85
N ALA A 135 4.55 -4.02 -10.69
CA ALA A 135 3.78 -4.28 -9.49
C ALA A 135 3.01 -3.04 -9.01
N ALA A 136 3.63 -1.85 -9.06
CA ALA A 136 2.97 -0.60 -8.73
C ALA A 136 1.85 -0.26 -9.71
N LEU A 137 2.06 -0.46 -11.01
CA LEU A 137 1.02 -0.26 -12.01
C LEU A 137 -0.16 -1.22 -11.79
N TYR A 138 0.11 -2.50 -11.57
CA TYR A 138 -0.92 -3.51 -11.29
C TYR A 138 -1.73 -3.16 -10.04
N MET A 139 -1.06 -2.87 -8.93
CA MET A 139 -1.74 -2.47 -7.69
C MET A 139 -2.55 -1.17 -7.89
N THR A 140 -2.05 -0.23 -8.69
CA THR A 140 -2.77 1.02 -9.00
C THR A 140 -4.07 0.74 -9.74
N LEU A 141 -4.06 -0.14 -10.73
CA LEU A 141 -5.29 -0.52 -11.46
C LEU A 141 -6.32 -1.18 -10.54
N VAL A 142 -5.88 -2.11 -9.70
CA VAL A 142 -6.75 -2.74 -8.69
C VAL A 142 -7.27 -1.69 -7.69
N GLY A 143 -6.39 -0.81 -7.20
CA GLY A 143 -6.76 0.25 -6.27
C GLY A 143 -7.75 1.25 -6.86
N LEU A 144 -7.60 1.64 -8.13
CA LEU A 144 -8.57 2.49 -8.82
C LEU A 144 -9.93 1.80 -8.96
N ALA A 145 -9.97 0.50 -9.23
CA ALA A 145 -11.22 -0.26 -9.25
C ALA A 145 -11.89 -0.25 -7.86
N VAL A 146 -11.12 -0.48 -6.79
CA VAL A 146 -11.62 -0.39 -5.41
C VAL A 146 -12.16 1.01 -5.10
N VAL A 147 -11.41 2.07 -5.43
CA VAL A 147 -11.82 3.47 -5.24
C VAL A 147 -13.11 3.78 -6.01
N PHE A 148 -13.22 3.31 -7.25
CA PHE A 148 -14.40 3.53 -8.07
C PHE A 148 -15.65 2.85 -7.49
N VAL A 149 -15.52 1.62 -7.01
CA VAL A 149 -16.63 0.83 -6.46
C VAL A 149 -17.03 1.33 -5.07
N THR A 150 -16.07 1.66 -4.23
CA THR A 150 -16.33 1.97 -2.79
C THR A 150 -16.41 3.46 -2.50
N GLY A 151 -15.84 4.31 -3.35
CA GLY A 151 -15.73 5.75 -3.11
C GLY A 151 -14.70 6.15 -2.03
N VAL A 152 -13.86 5.22 -1.57
CA VAL A 152 -12.72 5.56 -0.69
C VAL A 152 -11.73 6.47 -1.41
N LEU A 153 -10.91 7.21 -0.67
CA LEU A 153 -9.94 8.18 -1.20
C LEU A 153 -10.55 9.35 -1.99
N GLN A 154 -11.86 9.38 -2.18
CA GLN A 154 -12.55 10.54 -2.75
C GLN A 154 -12.97 11.48 -1.61
N GLY A 155 -12.76 12.77 -1.78
CA GLY A 155 -13.24 13.79 -0.85
C GLY A 155 -14.77 13.78 -0.75
N PRO A 156 -15.39 14.47 0.23
CA PRO A 156 -16.83 14.61 0.29
C PRO A 156 -17.27 15.24 -1.04
N ARG A 157 -18.06 14.47 -1.81
CA ARG A 157 -18.72 15.01 -3.01
C ARG A 157 -19.56 16.19 -2.51
N GLY A 158 -19.16 17.40 -2.86
CA GLY A 158 -19.97 18.56 -2.60
C GLY A 158 -21.36 18.25 -3.15
N VAL A 159 -22.36 18.26 -2.28
CA VAL A 159 -23.76 18.21 -2.68
C VAL A 159 -23.94 19.46 -3.53
N GLY A 160 -23.92 19.27 -4.85
CA GLY A 160 -24.11 20.33 -5.80
C GLY A 160 -25.46 20.98 -5.51
N SER A 161 -25.39 22.23 -5.15
CA SER A 161 -26.53 23.13 -5.13
C SER A 161 -26.98 23.43 -6.56
#